data_fe7e81feff57ec26af28ec91d064e177
#
_entry.id   fe7e81feff57ec26af28ec91d064e177
#
_cell.length_a   1.000
_cell.length_b   1.000
_cell.length_c   1.000
_cell.angle_alpha   90.00
_cell.angle_beta   90.00
_cell.angle_gamma   90.00
#
_symmetry.space_group_name_H-M   'P 1'
#
loop_
_entity.id
_entity.type
_entity.pdbx_description
1 polymer ?
#
loop_
_entity_poly.entity_id
_entity_poly.type
_entity_poly.pdbx_seq_one_letter_code
_entity_poly.pdbx_strand_id
1 'polypeptide(L)'
;MNILEAIVAQKQIEVAAVKQRTSIADLQQMPYFKRNIISLKNILQKGNTSGIIAEFKRKSPSKGFINATANVVSVTNAYAQFAAGISVLTDAPFFGGSFDDLQQARIQSVPILRKDFMIDAYQVYETKAIGADVILLIAACLIPKQVKELATIAKQLGLEVLLEIHGADELQHICDEVDMVGVNNRNLKTFEVNIETSLQLIQQIPNNKVAITESGVASVETVCQLKSVGYKGFLMGENFMKHVHPDNAFIQFVEQLNQTSCG
;
A
#
# COMPACT_ATOMS: atom_id res chain seq x y z
N MET A 1 0.55 2.73 25.82
CA MET A 1 0.79 2.04 24.54
C MET A 1 -0.07 2.74 23.50
N ASN A 2 0.53 3.33 22.48
CA ASN A 2 -0.22 3.91 21.37
C ASN A 2 -0.71 2.81 20.42
N ILE A 3 -1.57 3.16 19.45
CA ILE A 3 -2.15 2.15 18.54
C ILE A 3 -1.10 1.42 17.73
N LEU A 4 -0.06 2.10 17.28
CA LEU A 4 1.01 1.51 16.48
C LEU A 4 1.82 0.48 17.28
N GLU A 5 2.17 0.81 18.53
CA GLU A 5 2.83 -0.12 19.45
C GLU A 5 1.99 -1.38 19.70
N ALA A 6 0.66 -1.22 19.85
CA ALA A 6 -0.25 -2.35 20.01
C ALA A 6 -0.30 -3.24 18.75
N ILE A 7 -0.32 -2.64 17.56
CA ILE A 7 -0.31 -3.36 16.29
C ILE A 7 1.00 -4.13 16.12
N VAL A 8 2.15 -3.49 16.37
CA VAL A 8 3.47 -4.13 16.25
C VAL A 8 3.61 -5.29 17.23
N ALA A 9 3.18 -5.12 18.49
CA ALA A 9 3.21 -6.20 19.49
C ALA A 9 2.34 -7.39 19.07
N GLN A 10 1.13 -7.14 18.59
CA GLN A 10 0.26 -8.20 18.06
C GLN A 10 0.90 -8.90 16.83
N LYS A 11 1.50 -8.13 15.93
CA LYS A 11 2.15 -8.67 14.74
C LYS A 11 3.34 -9.57 15.09
N GLN A 12 4.10 -9.26 16.13
CA GLN A 12 5.19 -10.12 16.62
C GLN A 12 4.66 -11.51 17.04
N ILE A 13 3.52 -11.54 17.73
CA ILE A 13 2.85 -12.79 18.14
C ILE A 13 2.39 -13.60 16.91
N GLU A 14 1.74 -12.93 15.96
CA GLU A 14 1.24 -13.54 14.73
C GLU A 14 2.38 -14.16 13.91
N VAL A 15 3.44 -13.40 13.65
CA VAL A 15 4.60 -13.86 12.88
C VAL A 15 5.28 -15.05 13.56
N ALA A 16 5.46 -15.00 14.90
CA ALA A 16 6.04 -16.10 15.65
C ALA A 16 5.19 -17.37 15.51
N ALA A 17 3.86 -17.26 15.59
CA ALA A 17 2.95 -18.40 15.46
C ALA A 17 2.94 -19.00 14.03
N VAL A 18 2.98 -18.14 13.00
CA VAL A 18 3.00 -18.61 11.60
C VAL A 18 4.32 -19.30 11.26
N LYS A 19 5.47 -18.77 11.73
CA LYS A 19 6.79 -19.39 11.56
C LYS A 19 6.88 -20.83 12.11
N GLN A 20 6.12 -21.14 13.15
CA GLN A 20 6.09 -22.49 13.72
C GLN A 20 5.30 -23.48 12.86
N ARG A 21 4.38 -23.00 12.02
CA ARG A 21 3.46 -23.84 11.21
C ARG A 21 3.93 -23.99 9.77
N THR A 22 4.56 -22.95 9.22
CA THR A 22 4.94 -22.88 7.82
C THR A 22 6.38 -22.42 7.72
N SER A 23 7.26 -23.24 7.18
CA SER A 23 8.65 -22.87 6.98
C SER A 23 8.84 -21.97 5.74
N ILE A 24 9.98 -21.27 5.63
CA ILE A 24 10.35 -20.55 4.41
C ILE A 24 10.41 -21.49 3.21
N ALA A 25 10.88 -22.74 3.42
CA ALA A 25 10.92 -23.75 2.36
C ALA A 25 9.52 -24.10 1.83
N ASP A 26 8.51 -24.15 2.71
CA ASP A 26 7.12 -24.37 2.31
C ASP A 26 6.58 -23.16 1.53
N LEU A 27 6.86 -21.94 1.98
CA LEU A 27 6.49 -20.73 1.26
C LEU A 27 7.08 -20.71 -0.17
N GLN A 28 8.33 -21.14 -0.32
CA GLN A 28 9.02 -21.23 -1.62
C GLN A 28 8.38 -22.23 -2.61
N GLN A 29 7.59 -23.19 -2.11
CA GLN A 29 6.86 -24.16 -2.94
C GLN A 29 5.47 -23.66 -3.33
N MET A 30 4.98 -22.55 -2.77
CA MET A 30 3.66 -22.03 -3.08
C MET A 30 3.56 -21.55 -4.55
N PRO A 31 2.39 -21.66 -5.18
CA PRO A 31 2.22 -21.42 -6.63
C PRO A 31 2.71 -20.07 -7.13
N TYR A 32 2.52 -19.03 -6.31
CA TYR A 32 2.88 -17.67 -6.70
C TYR A 32 4.36 -17.32 -6.47
N PHE A 33 5.11 -18.13 -5.71
CA PHE A 33 6.48 -17.77 -5.31
C PHE A 33 7.43 -17.57 -6.49
N LYS A 34 7.28 -18.38 -7.54
CA LYS A 34 8.12 -18.30 -8.75
C LYS A 34 7.58 -17.31 -9.80
N ARG A 35 6.43 -16.68 -9.56
CA ARG A 35 5.82 -15.73 -10.47
C ARG A 35 6.68 -14.48 -10.61
N ASN A 36 6.82 -13.96 -11.84
CA ASN A 36 7.34 -12.63 -12.05
C ASN A 36 6.33 -11.59 -11.53
N ILE A 37 6.82 -10.53 -10.91
CA ILE A 37 5.97 -9.43 -10.46
C ILE A 37 5.46 -8.60 -11.63
N ILE A 38 4.37 -7.88 -11.38
CA ILE A 38 3.92 -6.76 -12.22
C ILE A 38 4.41 -5.49 -11.53
N SER A 39 5.22 -4.69 -12.23
CA SER A 39 5.88 -3.53 -11.64
C SER A 39 4.93 -2.35 -11.48
N LEU A 40 4.62 -1.98 -10.24
CA LEU A 40 3.87 -0.77 -9.90
C LEU A 40 4.70 0.49 -10.22
N LYS A 41 5.99 0.47 -9.88
CA LYS A 41 6.92 1.55 -10.18
C LYS A 41 6.90 1.92 -11.66
N ASN A 42 7.04 0.93 -12.54
CA ASN A 42 7.08 1.18 -13.98
C ASN A 42 5.75 1.73 -14.51
N ILE A 43 4.61 1.27 -13.98
CA ILE A 43 3.30 1.76 -14.37
C ILE A 43 3.15 3.23 -13.97
N LEU A 44 3.50 3.57 -12.73
CA LEU A 44 3.43 4.95 -12.23
C LEU A 44 4.40 5.89 -12.97
N GLN A 45 5.60 5.42 -13.32
CA GLN A 45 6.57 6.21 -14.10
C GLN A 45 6.11 6.48 -15.52
N LYS A 46 5.46 5.53 -16.17
CA LYS A 46 4.91 5.71 -17.53
C LYS A 46 3.79 6.75 -17.58
N GLY A 47 3.04 6.92 -16.49
CA GLY A 47 2.01 7.94 -16.38
C GLY A 47 0.80 7.78 -17.32
N ASN A 48 0.59 6.59 -17.86
CA ASN A 48 -0.51 6.26 -18.79
C ASN A 48 -1.75 5.67 -18.09
N THR A 49 -1.81 5.79 -16.77
CA THR A 49 -2.94 5.37 -15.92
C THR A 49 -3.42 6.53 -15.07
N SER A 50 -4.51 6.32 -14.33
CA SER A 50 -5.01 7.30 -13.36
C SER A 50 -3.99 7.70 -12.28
N GLY A 51 -2.96 6.86 -12.05
CA GLY A 51 -2.05 6.97 -10.91
C GLY A 51 -2.66 6.50 -9.58
N ILE A 52 -3.93 6.10 -9.56
CA ILE A 52 -4.60 5.65 -8.34
C ILE A 52 -4.15 4.24 -7.99
N ILE A 53 -3.73 4.05 -6.73
CA ILE A 53 -3.54 2.75 -6.10
C ILE A 53 -4.79 2.53 -5.25
N ALA A 54 -5.73 1.73 -5.76
CA ALA A 54 -7.04 1.57 -5.15
C ALA A 54 -6.98 0.55 -4.01
N GLU A 55 -7.30 0.99 -2.78
CA GLU A 55 -7.17 0.16 -1.58
C GLU A 55 -8.48 -0.54 -1.24
N PHE A 56 -8.41 -1.87 -1.11
CA PHE A 56 -9.47 -2.69 -0.55
C PHE A 56 -9.28 -2.82 0.97
N LYS A 57 -10.19 -2.22 1.74
CA LYS A 57 -10.12 -2.15 3.20
C LYS A 57 -11.51 -2.17 3.84
N ARG A 58 -11.81 -3.19 4.65
CA ARG A 58 -13.12 -3.32 5.33
C ARG A 58 -13.22 -2.57 6.64
N LYS A 59 -12.09 -2.35 7.32
CA LYS A 59 -12.04 -1.81 8.69
C LYS A 59 -10.81 -0.93 8.87
N SER A 60 -10.85 -0.01 9.81
CA SER A 60 -9.67 0.72 10.28
C SER A 60 -9.76 1.04 11.78
N PRO A 61 -8.63 1.22 12.49
CA PRO A 61 -8.64 1.57 13.91
C PRO A 61 -9.39 2.87 14.23
N SER A 62 -9.35 3.85 13.31
CA SER A 62 -9.97 5.16 13.51
C SER A 62 -11.48 5.20 13.22
N LYS A 63 -12.00 4.27 12.41
CA LYS A 63 -13.40 4.29 11.93
C LYS A 63 -14.19 3.03 12.29
N GLY A 64 -13.53 1.97 12.78
CA GLY A 64 -14.17 0.66 12.89
C GLY A 64 -14.47 0.06 11.52
N PHE A 65 -15.59 -0.61 11.36
CA PHE A 65 -16.02 -1.14 10.07
C PHE A 65 -16.43 -0.02 9.11
N ILE A 66 -15.80 0.00 7.93
CA ILE A 66 -16.10 0.90 6.82
C ILE A 66 -17.12 0.22 5.88
N ASN A 67 -16.82 -1.03 5.48
CA ASN A 67 -17.70 -1.84 4.67
C ASN A 67 -17.44 -3.33 4.94
N ALA A 68 -18.17 -3.90 5.88
CA ALA A 68 -17.98 -5.28 6.31
C ALA A 68 -18.40 -6.32 5.25
N THR A 69 -19.30 -5.95 4.34
CA THR A 69 -19.92 -6.85 3.35
C THR A 69 -19.35 -6.73 1.95
N ALA A 70 -18.36 -5.82 1.73
CA ALA A 70 -17.76 -5.63 0.43
C ALA A 70 -17.15 -6.93 -0.11
N ASN A 71 -17.55 -7.31 -1.32
CA ASN A 71 -17.00 -8.46 -2.02
C ASN A 71 -15.68 -8.07 -2.69
N VAL A 72 -14.58 -8.75 -2.32
CA VAL A 72 -13.25 -8.43 -2.81
C VAL A 72 -13.14 -8.61 -4.33
N VAL A 73 -13.74 -9.66 -4.89
CA VAL A 73 -13.66 -9.94 -6.34
C VAL A 73 -14.35 -8.84 -7.14
N SER A 74 -15.58 -8.46 -6.74
CA SER A 74 -16.34 -7.40 -7.44
C SER A 74 -15.59 -6.08 -7.40
N VAL A 75 -15.11 -5.67 -6.21
CA VAL A 75 -14.43 -4.39 -6.03
C VAL A 75 -13.09 -4.37 -6.78
N THR A 76 -12.27 -5.41 -6.65
CA THR A 76 -10.96 -5.45 -7.32
C THR A 76 -11.05 -5.64 -8.82
N ASN A 77 -12.13 -6.24 -9.33
CA ASN A 77 -12.45 -6.25 -10.77
C ASN A 77 -12.63 -4.83 -11.32
N ALA A 78 -13.37 -3.97 -10.61
CA ALA A 78 -13.54 -2.59 -11.01
C ALA A 78 -12.20 -1.81 -10.90
N TYR A 79 -11.46 -2.01 -9.80
CA TYR A 79 -10.16 -1.37 -9.60
C TYR A 79 -9.18 -1.72 -10.73
N ALA A 80 -9.13 -2.98 -11.14
CA ALA A 80 -8.20 -3.45 -12.18
C ALA A 80 -8.40 -2.81 -13.56
N GLN A 81 -9.56 -2.22 -13.82
CA GLN A 81 -9.85 -1.60 -15.11
C GLN A 81 -9.13 -0.26 -15.28
N PHE A 82 -8.93 0.49 -14.20
CA PHE A 82 -8.49 1.88 -14.28
C PHE A 82 -7.40 2.27 -13.27
N ALA A 83 -7.17 1.48 -12.22
CA ALA A 83 -6.13 1.75 -11.23
C ALA A 83 -4.73 1.42 -11.77
N ALA A 84 -3.72 2.12 -11.28
CA ALA A 84 -2.32 1.80 -11.50
C ALA A 84 -1.91 0.52 -10.76
N GLY A 85 -2.59 0.22 -9.66
CA GLY A 85 -2.40 -0.97 -8.84
C GLY A 85 -3.48 -1.10 -7.78
N ILE A 86 -3.51 -2.23 -7.10
CA ILE A 86 -4.44 -2.52 -6.01
C ILE A 86 -3.66 -2.68 -4.71
N SER A 87 -4.11 -2.03 -3.64
CA SER A 87 -3.62 -2.23 -2.28
C SER A 87 -4.61 -3.11 -1.52
N VAL A 88 -4.14 -4.21 -0.91
CA VAL A 88 -5.00 -5.11 -0.16
C VAL A 88 -4.50 -5.22 1.28
N LEU A 89 -5.38 -4.88 2.23
CA LEU A 89 -5.11 -5.07 3.65
C LEU A 89 -5.05 -6.56 3.97
N THR A 90 -3.99 -6.99 4.66
CA THR A 90 -3.84 -8.38 5.14
C THR A 90 -3.78 -8.48 6.66
N ASP A 91 -3.76 -7.36 7.37
CA ASP A 91 -3.89 -7.33 8.83
C ASP A 91 -5.34 -7.62 9.25
N ALA A 92 -5.55 -8.73 9.97
CA ALA A 92 -6.88 -9.16 10.38
C ALA A 92 -7.40 -8.42 11.63
N PRO A 93 -6.65 -8.30 12.74
CA PRO A 93 -7.19 -7.76 13.98
C PRO A 93 -7.62 -6.30 13.88
N PHE A 94 -6.83 -5.47 13.22
CA PHE A 94 -7.04 -4.02 13.20
C PHE A 94 -7.72 -3.52 11.93
N PHE A 95 -7.50 -4.20 10.79
CA PHE A 95 -7.99 -3.75 9.48
C PHE A 95 -8.99 -4.69 8.81
N GLY A 96 -9.24 -5.87 9.41
CA GLY A 96 -10.20 -6.85 8.88
C GLY A 96 -9.78 -7.41 7.52
N GLY A 97 -8.47 -7.44 7.24
CA GLY A 97 -7.89 -7.98 6.02
C GLY A 97 -7.59 -9.47 6.13
N SER A 98 -7.23 -10.08 5.02
CA SER A 98 -6.82 -11.49 4.97
C SER A 98 -5.92 -11.79 3.78
N PHE A 99 -5.19 -12.90 3.84
CA PHE A 99 -4.46 -13.43 2.68
C PHE A 99 -5.38 -13.90 1.58
N ASP A 100 -6.56 -14.43 1.95
CA ASP A 100 -7.57 -14.84 0.98
C ASP A 100 -8.07 -13.67 0.13
N ASP A 101 -8.24 -12.49 0.72
CA ASP A 101 -8.59 -11.28 -0.03
C ASP A 101 -7.51 -10.92 -1.06
N LEU A 102 -6.24 -11.00 -0.67
CA LEU A 102 -5.13 -10.71 -1.57
C LEU A 102 -5.04 -11.74 -2.70
N GLN A 103 -5.19 -13.03 -2.39
CA GLN A 103 -5.17 -14.09 -3.39
C GLN A 103 -6.36 -14.01 -4.35
N GLN A 104 -7.54 -13.64 -3.88
CA GLN A 104 -8.69 -13.37 -4.73
C GLN A 104 -8.46 -12.15 -5.63
N ALA A 105 -7.87 -11.07 -5.09
CA ALA A 105 -7.48 -9.91 -5.88
C ALA A 105 -6.40 -10.25 -6.91
N ARG A 106 -5.51 -11.24 -6.66
CA ARG A 106 -4.43 -11.65 -7.57
C ARG A 106 -4.92 -12.24 -8.89
N ILE A 107 -6.18 -12.60 -9.02
CA ILE A 107 -6.79 -12.99 -10.30
C ILE A 107 -6.64 -11.86 -11.32
N GLN A 108 -6.58 -10.61 -10.88
CA GLN A 108 -6.38 -9.43 -11.73
C GLN A 108 -4.92 -9.31 -12.19
N SER A 109 -4.74 -8.88 -13.44
CA SER A 109 -3.42 -8.67 -14.06
C SER A 109 -2.88 -7.25 -13.81
N VAL A 110 -2.94 -6.78 -12.56
CA VAL A 110 -2.42 -5.48 -12.10
C VAL A 110 -1.50 -5.67 -10.90
N PRO A 111 -0.59 -4.72 -10.60
CA PRO A 111 0.26 -4.82 -9.42
C PRO A 111 -0.56 -4.87 -8.14
N ILE A 112 -0.16 -5.71 -7.19
CA ILE A 112 -0.77 -5.78 -5.85
C ILE A 112 0.25 -5.42 -4.79
N LEU A 113 -0.08 -4.40 -4.01
CA LEU A 113 0.59 -4.03 -2.77
C LEU A 113 -0.03 -4.80 -1.60
N ARG A 114 0.78 -5.57 -0.87
CA ARG A 114 0.38 -6.10 0.44
C ARG A 114 0.45 -4.97 1.47
N LYS A 115 -0.68 -4.50 1.94
CA LYS A 115 -0.80 -3.47 2.97
C LYS A 115 -0.87 -4.13 4.34
N ASP A 116 0.26 -4.19 5.02
CA ASP A 116 0.45 -4.86 6.32
C ASP A 116 1.62 -4.22 7.07
N PHE A 117 1.81 -4.59 8.33
CA PHE A 117 2.93 -4.15 9.16
C PHE A 117 4.09 -5.14 9.05
N MET A 118 5.06 -4.85 8.19
CA MET A 118 6.24 -5.68 7.98
C MET A 118 7.27 -5.39 9.06
N ILE A 119 7.58 -6.39 9.89
CA ILE A 119 8.54 -6.29 10.99
C ILE A 119 9.60 -7.41 10.97
N ASP A 120 9.44 -8.38 10.09
CA ASP A 120 10.27 -9.59 10.05
C ASP A 120 10.49 -10.06 8.61
N ALA A 121 11.69 -10.57 8.33
CA ALA A 121 12.07 -11.11 7.02
C ALA A 121 11.11 -12.21 6.52
N TYR A 122 10.56 -13.02 7.40
CA TYR A 122 9.60 -14.06 7.05
C TYR A 122 8.39 -13.52 6.29
N GLN A 123 7.88 -12.34 6.69
CA GLN A 123 6.73 -11.72 6.01
C GLN A 123 7.05 -11.32 4.57
N VAL A 124 8.32 -11.04 4.25
CA VAL A 124 8.74 -10.73 2.87
C VAL A 124 8.63 -11.98 1.98
N TYR A 125 9.08 -13.16 2.49
CA TYR A 125 8.88 -14.45 1.80
C TYR A 125 7.40 -14.78 1.66
N GLU A 126 6.63 -14.57 2.72
CA GLU A 126 5.18 -14.78 2.73
C GLU A 126 4.47 -13.88 1.70
N THR A 127 4.88 -12.62 1.59
CA THR A 127 4.35 -11.68 0.57
C THR A 127 4.53 -12.21 -0.85
N LYS A 128 5.73 -12.75 -1.15
CA LYS A 128 5.99 -13.39 -2.43
C LYS A 128 5.12 -14.62 -2.65
N ALA A 129 4.98 -15.45 -1.62
CA ALA A 129 4.24 -16.71 -1.65
C ALA A 129 2.74 -16.52 -1.88
N ILE A 130 2.13 -15.47 -1.31
CA ILE A 130 0.71 -15.17 -1.49
C ILE A 130 0.38 -14.39 -2.77
N GLY A 131 1.41 -13.99 -3.55
CA GLY A 131 1.24 -13.42 -4.88
C GLY A 131 1.20 -11.89 -4.97
N ALA A 132 1.63 -11.15 -3.94
CA ALA A 132 1.82 -9.71 -4.05
C ALA A 132 3.06 -9.36 -4.90
N ASP A 133 3.10 -8.12 -5.36
CA ASP A 133 4.18 -7.56 -6.18
C ASP A 133 5.02 -6.55 -5.39
N VAL A 134 4.41 -5.90 -4.42
CA VAL A 134 4.99 -4.79 -3.64
C VAL A 134 4.80 -5.07 -2.15
N ILE A 135 5.84 -4.83 -1.35
CA ILE A 135 5.74 -4.79 0.11
C ILE A 135 5.64 -3.35 0.60
N LEU A 136 5.00 -3.18 1.76
CA LEU A 136 4.98 -1.93 2.51
C LEU A 136 6.00 -2.00 3.65
N LEU A 137 6.90 -1.04 3.73
CA LEU A 137 7.72 -0.79 4.92
C LEU A 137 7.29 0.54 5.52
N ILE A 138 7.05 0.60 6.82
CA ILE A 138 6.55 1.79 7.52
C ILE A 138 7.67 2.33 8.42
N ALA A 139 8.17 3.53 8.12
CA ALA A 139 9.28 4.14 8.87
C ALA A 139 8.96 4.29 10.36
N ALA A 140 7.71 4.62 10.69
CA ALA A 140 7.26 4.72 12.09
C ALA A 140 7.32 3.39 12.88
N CYS A 141 7.44 2.23 12.20
CA CYS A 141 7.53 0.90 12.82
C CYS A 141 8.95 0.33 12.84
N LEU A 142 9.86 0.89 12.06
CA LEU A 142 11.17 0.31 11.76
C LEU A 142 12.27 1.37 11.94
N ILE A 143 13.45 0.95 12.36
CA ILE A 143 14.63 1.81 12.26
C ILE A 143 15.25 1.72 10.84
N PRO A 144 16.06 2.70 10.39
CA PRO A 144 16.65 2.71 9.05
C PRO A 144 17.37 1.42 8.65
N LYS A 145 18.08 0.80 9.60
CA LYS A 145 18.76 -0.48 9.39
C LYS A 145 17.79 -1.61 9.05
N GLN A 146 16.66 -1.70 9.76
CA GLN A 146 15.64 -2.72 9.50
C GLN A 146 14.96 -2.50 8.13
N VAL A 147 14.68 -1.24 7.77
CA VAL A 147 14.17 -0.92 6.43
C VAL A 147 15.10 -1.44 5.35
N LYS A 148 16.40 -1.15 5.47
CA LYS A 148 17.41 -1.61 4.51
C LYS A 148 17.48 -3.13 4.44
N GLU A 149 17.47 -3.83 5.57
CA GLU A 149 17.53 -5.31 5.62
C GLU A 149 16.32 -5.94 4.95
N LEU A 150 15.10 -5.48 5.28
CA LEU A 150 13.86 -6.00 4.68
C LEU A 150 13.75 -5.67 3.19
N ALA A 151 14.13 -4.44 2.80
CA ALA A 151 14.15 -4.02 1.40
C ALA A 151 15.16 -4.85 0.58
N THR A 152 16.34 -5.14 1.12
CA THR A 152 17.33 -5.99 0.46
C THR A 152 16.76 -7.39 0.17
N ILE A 153 16.10 -7.99 1.15
CA ILE A 153 15.45 -9.30 0.98
C ILE A 153 14.33 -9.23 -0.07
N ALA A 154 13.52 -8.16 -0.05
CA ALA A 154 12.48 -7.96 -1.05
C ALA A 154 13.07 -7.89 -2.47
N LYS A 155 14.15 -7.15 -2.67
CA LYS A 155 14.84 -7.06 -3.97
C LYS A 155 15.41 -8.41 -4.41
N GLN A 156 15.97 -9.20 -3.51
CA GLN A 156 16.46 -10.56 -3.81
C GLN A 156 15.33 -11.50 -4.26
N LEU A 157 14.11 -11.32 -3.74
CA LEU A 157 12.91 -12.05 -4.14
C LEU A 157 12.21 -11.45 -5.38
N GLY A 158 12.76 -10.35 -5.94
CA GLY A 158 12.19 -9.65 -7.08
C GLY A 158 10.94 -8.85 -6.76
N LEU A 159 10.67 -8.52 -5.48
CA LEU A 159 9.57 -7.64 -5.06
C LEU A 159 9.96 -6.17 -5.17
N GLU A 160 8.98 -5.31 -5.35
CA GLU A 160 9.14 -3.86 -5.19
C GLU A 160 8.86 -3.43 -3.75
N VAL A 161 9.45 -2.30 -3.36
CA VAL A 161 9.37 -1.76 -1.98
C VAL A 161 8.76 -0.36 -2.01
N LEU A 162 7.65 -0.20 -1.30
CA LEU A 162 7.07 1.09 -0.94
C LEU A 162 7.43 1.39 0.52
N LEU A 163 8.16 2.48 0.75
CA LEU A 163 8.44 3.00 2.08
C LEU A 163 7.43 4.10 2.43
N GLU A 164 6.64 3.89 3.46
CA GLU A 164 5.71 4.87 4.01
C GLU A 164 6.43 5.75 5.04
N ILE A 165 6.31 7.09 4.87
CA ILE A 165 6.84 8.11 5.78
C ILE A 165 5.77 9.12 6.17
N HIS A 166 5.91 9.74 7.37
CA HIS A 166 4.96 10.70 7.93
C HIS A 166 5.56 12.09 8.18
N GLY A 167 6.88 12.22 8.12
CA GLY A 167 7.59 13.46 8.41
C GLY A 167 9.01 13.47 7.88
N ALA A 168 9.64 14.66 7.94
CA ALA A 168 11.00 14.85 7.43
C ALA A 168 12.07 14.07 8.22
N ASP A 169 11.81 13.79 9.48
CA ASP A 169 12.67 12.96 10.34
C ASP A 169 12.75 11.51 9.89
N GLU A 170 11.77 11.05 9.11
CA GLU A 170 11.73 9.69 8.57
C GLU A 170 12.42 9.56 7.20
N LEU A 171 12.82 10.64 6.55
CA LEU A 171 13.55 10.62 5.26
C LEU A 171 14.87 9.83 5.33
N GLN A 172 15.50 9.75 6.50
CA GLN A 172 16.70 8.94 6.73
C GLN A 172 16.50 7.43 6.53
N HIS A 173 15.23 6.95 6.44
CA HIS A 173 14.92 5.56 6.15
C HIS A 173 15.01 5.22 4.65
N ILE A 174 15.08 6.24 3.77
CA ILE A 174 15.17 6.03 2.33
C ILE A 174 16.55 5.47 2.00
N CYS A 175 16.57 4.27 1.40
CA CYS A 175 17.79 3.61 0.92
C CYS A 175 17.67 3.23 -0.55
N ASP A 176 18.75 2.72 -1.15
CA ASP A 176 18.81 2.40 -2.58
C ASP A 176 17.78 1.33 -2.98
N GLU A 177 17.52 0.38 -2.09
CA GLU A 177 16.61 -0.74 -2.31
C GLU A 177 15.12 -0.35 -2.31
N VAL A 178 14.77 0.84 -1.79
CA VAL A 178 13.40 1.38 -1.86
C VAL A 178 13.10 1.84 -3.29
N ASP A 179 11.97 1.43 -3.85
CA ASP A 179 11.53 1.80 -5.20
C ASP A 179 10.63 3.04 -5.20
N MET A 180 9.76 3.12 -4.21
CA MET A 180 8.70 4.14 -4.09
C MET A 180 8.66 4.67 -2.66
N VAL A 181 8.39 5.97 -2.50
CA VAL A 181 8.20 6.61 -1.19
C VAL A 181 6.78 7.13 -1.10
N GLY A 182 6.04 6.64 -0.12
CA GLY A 182 4.68 7.05 0.19
C GLY A 182 4.65 8.04 1.34
N VAL A 183 4.11 9.23 1.11
CA VAL A 183 3.87 10.21 2.17
C VAL A 183 2.46 10.01 2.72
N ASN A 184 2.35 9.59 3.97
CA ASN A 184 1.08 9.44 4.63
C ASN A 184 0.69 10.75 5.34
N ASN A 185 -0.37 11.38 4.84
CA ASN A 185 -0.92 12.63 5.38
C ASN A 185 -1.65 12.45 6.72
N ARG A 186 -1.80 11.22 7.20
CA ARG A 186 -2.46 10.94 8.48
C ARG A 186 -1.43 10.83 9.59
N ASN A 187 -1.56 11.67 10.61
CA ASN A 187 -0.81 11.53 11.84
C ASN A 187 -1.27 10.26 12.58
N LEU A 188 -0.34 9.34 12.85
CA LEU A 188 -0.66 8.05 13.48
C LEU A 188 -1.06 8.15 14.98
N LYS A 189 -0.78 9.31 15.61
CA LYS A 189 -1.11 9.55 17.04
C LYS A 189 -2.46 10.26 17.20
N THR A 190 -2.70 11.31 16.38
CA THR A 190 -3.91 12.16 16.50
C THR A 190 -5.00 11.76 15.51
N PHE A 191 -4.66 10.96 14.50
CA PHE A 191 -5.50 10.62 13.33
C PHE A 191 -5.91 11.81 12.45
N GLU A 192 -5.38 12.99 12.72
CA GLU A 192 -5.57 14.15 11.87
C GLU A 192 -4.95 13.94 10.49
N VAL A 193 -5.62 14.44 9.47
CA VAL A 193 -5.19 14.32 8.07
C VAL A 193 -4.92 15.70 7.51
N ASN A 194 -3.70 15.93 7.03
CA ASN A 194 -3.29 17.20 6.45
C ASN A 194 -2.41 16.98 5.19
N ILE A 195 -2.92 17.36 4.02
CA ILE A 195 -2.21 17.22 2.74
C ILE A 195 -0.95 18.11 2.64
N GLU A 196 -0.83 19.13 3.50
CA GLU A 196 0.38 19.93 3.58
C GLU A 196 1.63 19.10 3.85
N THR A 197 1.51 17.96 4.54
CA THR A 197 2.59 17.01 4.75
C THR A 197 3.18 16.55 3.41
N SER A 198 2.32 16.17 2.47
CA SER A 198 2.75 15.80 1.12
C SER A 198 3.38 16.98 0.38
N LEU A 199 2.78 18.17 0.43
CA LEU A 199 3.29 19.37 -0.26
C LEU A 199 4.67 19.78 0.25
N GLN A 200 4.95 19.63 1.54
CA GLN A 200 6.24 19.97 2.14
C GLN A 200 7.33 18.92 1.88
N LEU A 201 6.97 17.62 1.82
CA LEU A 201 7.95 16.55 1.72
C LEU A 201 8.35 16.21 0.27
N ILE A 202 7.54 16.54 -0.72
CA ILE A 202 7.80 16.15 -2.13
C ILE A 202 9.18 16.56 -2.62
N GLN A 203 9.66 17.76 -2.29
CA GLN A 203 10.95 18.30 -2.72
C GLN A 203 12.15 17.63 -2.02
N GLN A 204 11.90 16.85 -0.97
CA GLN A 204 12.92 16.16 -0.19
C GLN A 204 13.04 14.68 -0.55
N ILE A 205 12.09 14.16 -1.34
CA ILE A 205 12.15 12.80 -1.85
C ILE A 205 13.15 12.74 -3.02
N PRO A 206 14.11 11.80 -3.01
CA PRO A 206 15.08 11.68 -4.09
C PRO A 206 14.41 11.44 -5.45
N ASN A 207 14.84 12.13 -6.50
CA ASN A 207 14.24 12.09 -7.84
C ASN A 207 14.25 10.70 -8.51
N ASN A 208 15.09 9.78 -8.05
CA ASN A 208 15.14 8.41 -8.52
C ASN A 208 14.09 7.49 -7.87
N LYS A 209 13.33 8.01 -6.91
CA LYS A 209 12.20 7.32 -6.26
C LYS A 209 10.87 7.82 -6.81
N VAL A 210 9.89 6.94 -6.90
CA VAL A 210 8.53 7.34 -7.29
C VAL A 210 7.79 7.83 -6.04
N ALA A 211 7.33 9.07 -6.07
CA ALA A 211 6.58 9.65 -4.96
C ALA A 211 5.09 9.25 -5.04
N ILE A 212 4.58 8.73 -3.92
CA ILE A 212 3.19 8.35 -3.70
C ILE A 212 2.66 9.15 -2.51
N THR A 213 1.40 9.54 -2.54
CA THR A 213 0.72 10.17 -1.40
C THR A 213 -0.48 9.34 -0.98
N GLU A 214 -0.75 9.32 0.32
CA GLU A 214 -1.85 8.54 0.90
C GLU A 214 -2.53 9.28 2.06
N SER A 215 -3.77 8.93 2.32
CA SER A 215 -4.67 9.61 3.26
C SER A 215 -5.03 11.05 2.82
N GLY A 216 -6.29 11.42 2.97
CA GLY A 216 -6.78 12.78 2.65
C GLY A 216 -6.94 13.09 1.16
N VAL A 217 -6.58 12.19 0.27
CA VAL A 217 -6.81 12.34 -1.17
C VAL A 217 -8.25 11.95 -1.46
N ALA A 218 -9.17 12.92 -1.42
CA ALA A 218 -10.60 12.65 -1.45
C ALA A 218 -11.34 13.21 -2.68
N SER A 219 -10.71 14.10 -3.44
CA SER A 219 -11.32 14.72 -4.62
C SER A 219 -10.37 14.75 -5.81
N VAL A 220 -10.92 14.96 -6.99
CA VAL A 220 -10.17 15.10 -8.25
C VAL A 220 -9.22 16.29 -8.18
N GLU A 221 -9.67 17.42 -7.61
CA GLU A 221 -8.87 18.63 -7.44
C GLU A 221 -7.63 18.36 -6.59
N THR A 222 -7.79 17.61 -5.50
CA THR A 222 -6.66 17.20 -4.65
C THR A 222 -5.68 16.32 -5.40
N VAL A 223 -6.15 15.39 -6.22
CA VAL A 223 -5.29 14.55 -7.08
C VAL A 223 -4.52 15.45 -8.06
N CYS A 224 -5.20 16.38 -8.74
CA CYS A 224 -4.57 17.29 -9.69
C CYS A 224 -3.52 18.20 -9.00
N GLN A 225 -3.82 18.75 -7.83
CA GLN A 225 -2.89 19.54 -7.04
C GLN A 225 -1.63 18.75 -6.69
N LEU A 226 -1.78 17.53 -6.15
CA LEU A 226 -0.65 16.70 -5.76
C LEU A 226 0.15 16.20 -6.98
N LYS A 227 -0.52 15.93 -8.10
CA LYS A 227 0.11 15.57 -9.36
C LYS A 227 0.97 16.72 -9.91
N SER A 228 0.49 17.96 -9.84
CA SER A 228 1.21 19.15 -10.35
C SER A 228 2.53 19.41 -9.61
N VAL A 229 2.64 18.99 -8.35
CA VAL A 229 3.89 19.12 -7.55
C VAL A 229 4.83 17.93 -7.68
N GLY A 230 4.43 16.84 -8.38
CA GLY A 230 5.33 15.74 -8.73
C GLY A 230 4.93 14.33 -8.23
N TYR A 231 3.86 14.19 -7.47
CA TYR A 231 3.34 12.88 -7.10
C TYR A 231 2.89 12.08 -8.33
N LYS A 232 3.23 10.78 -8.37
CA LYS A 232 2.87 9.86 -9.46
C LYS A 232 1.84 8.83 -9.03
N GLY A 233 1.73 8.56 -7.71
CA GLY A 233 0.79 7.60 -7.15
C GLY A 233 -0.09 8.20 -6.06
N PHE A 234 -1.36 7.77 -6.02
CA PHE A 234 -2.39 8.24 -5.08
C PHE A 234 -3.05 7.04 -4.44
N LEU A 235 -2.68 6.69 -3.20
CA LEU A 235 -3.25 5.55 -2.50
C LEU A 235 -4.57 5.96 -1.84
N MET A 236 -5.67 5.41 -2.33
CA MET A 236 -7.03 5.78 -1.98
C MET A 236 -7.88 4.56 -1.68
N GLY A 237 -8.48 4.51 -0.50
CA GLY A 237 -9.35 3.39 -0.09
C GLY A 237 -10.67 3.87 0.50
N GLU A 238 -10.61 4.58 1.64
CA GLU A 238 -11.80 5.01 2.38
C GLU A 238 -12.81 5.77 1.48
N ASN A 239 -12.30 6.57 0.54
CA ASN A 239 -13.14 7.36 -0.36
C ASN A 239 -14.09 6.49 -1.18
N PHE A 240 -13.67 5.29 -1.56
CA PHE A 240 -14.47 4.34 -2.32
C PHE A 240 -15.21 3.37 -1.40
N MET A 241 -14.48 2.78 -0.45
CA MET A 241 -15.00 1.70 0.40
C MET A 241 -16.15 2.12 1.32
N LYS A 242 -16.33 3.42 1.62
CA LYS A 242 -17.45 3.92 2.44
C LYS A 242 -18.81 3.85 1.74
N HIS A 243 -18.85 3.66 0.43
CA HIS A 243 -20.07 3.55 -0.35
C HIS A 243 -20.64 2.13 -0.34
N VAL A 244 -21.93 2.00 -0.53
CA VAL A 244 -22.61 0.70 -0.68
C VAL A 244 -22.06 -0.08 -1.88
N HIS A 245 -21.70 0.64 -2.94
CA HIS A 245 -21.08 0.14 -4.17
C HIS A 245 -19.70 0.78 -4.39
N PRO A 246 -18.63 0.25 -3.75
CA PRO A 246 -17.30 0.81 -3.88
C PRO A 246 -16.74 0.76 -5.31
N ASP A 247 -17.11 -0.26 -6.06
CA ASP A 247 -16.81 -0.45 -7.47
C ASP A 247 -17.32 0.74 -8.32
N ASN A 248 -18.60 1.07 -8.19
CA ASN A 248 -19.20 2.19 -8.91
C ASN A 248 -18.59 3.54 -8.48
N ALA A 249 -18.37 3.73 -7.17
CA ALA A 249 -17.76 4.96 -6.67
C ALA A 249 -16.35 5.19 -7.23
N PHE A 250 -15.57 4.11 -7.38
CA PHE A 250 -14.25 4.19 -8.00
C PHE A 250 -14.33 4.53 -9.49
N ILE A 251 -15.19 3.85 -10.26
CA ILE A 251 -15.36 4.11 -11.70
C ILE A 251 -15.75 5.56 -11.94
N GLN A 252 -16.77 6.07 -11.24
CA GLN A 252 -17.21 7.46 -11.35
C GLN A 252 -16.08 8.47 -11.03
N PHE A 253 -15.27 8.18 -10.00
CA PHE A 253 -14.14 9.04 -9.64
C PHE A 253 -13.10 9.08 -10.77
N VAL A 254 -12.76 7.95 -11.37
CA VAL A 254 -11.78 7.90 -12.45
C VAL A 254 -12.32 8.56 -13.72
N GLU A 255 -13.60 8.39 -14.04
CA GLU A 255 -14.24 9.09 -15.15
C GLU A 255 -14.15 10.62 -14.98
N GLN A 256 -14.43 11.14 -13.79
CA GLN A 256 -14.27 12.57 -13.48
C GLN A 256 -12.82 13.01 -13.60
N LEU A 257 -11.87 12.22 -13.08
CA LEU A 257 -10.44 12.52 -13.17
C LEU A 257 -9.96 12.59 -14.63
N ASN A 258 -10.43 11.70 -15.49
CA ASN A 258 -10.06 11.68 -16.91
C ASN A 258 -10.66 12.86 -17.71
N GLN A 259 -11.77 13.42 -17.25
CA GLN A 259 -12.40 14.61 -17.85
C GLN A 259 -11.73 15.91 -17.38
N THR A 260 -10.96 15.86 -16.31
CA THR A 260 -10.30 17.04 -15.73
C THR A 260 -8.87 17.14 -16.25
N SER A 261 -8.54 18.27 -16.88
CA SER A 261 -7.15 18.56 -17.25
C SER A 261 -6.35 18.87 -15.99
N CYS A 262 -5.67 17.88 -15.44
CA CYS A 262 -4.65 18.13 -14.42
C CYS A 262 -3.41 18.69 -15.14
N GLY A 263 -3.25 20.00 -15.10
CA GLY A 263 -2.25 20.78 -15.82
C GLY A 263 -0.81 20.27 -15.75
#